data_67b2a399b5841c67b0da4cd3cfc59c5b
#
_entry.id   67b2a399b5841c67b0da4cd3cfc59c5b
#
_cell.length_a   1.000
_cell.length_b   1.000
_cell.length_c   1.000
_cell.angle_alpha   90.00
_cell.angle_beta   90.00
_cell.angle_gamma   90.00
#
_symmetry.space_group_name_H-M   'P 1'
#
loop_
_entity.id
_entity.type
_entity.pdbx_description
1 polymer ?
#
loop_
_entity_poly.entity_id
_entity_poly.type
_entity_poly.pdbx_seq_one_letter_code
_entity_poly.pdbx_strand_id
1 'polypeptide(L)'
;MRHLIAVLTLVVLNGLLSMPALAGDNSQYDPALAERAGADEYGMKQYVLAFLKKGPNRDRSKEEAEKLQRDHLDNIGRMAKAGKLVLAGPFLNDGELRGIYIFNVRTVEEAKALTETDPAVQAGSLVMELLPWYGSAALVEVNELHKKMAKKAI
;
A
#
# COMPACT_ATOMS: atom_id res chain seq x y z
N MET A 1 -16.60 38.39 -70.04
CA MET A 1 -16.28 38.93 -68.71
C MET A 1 -16.37 37.82 -67.69
N ARG A 2 -15.25 37.27 -67.24
CA ARG A 2 -15.18 36.10 -66.30
C ARG A 2 -14.71 36.67 -64.96
N HIS A 3 -15.58 36.65 -63.96
CA HIS A 3 -15.23 37.07 -62.58
C HIS A 3 -14.57 35.90 -61.86
N LEU A 4 -13.29 36.08 -61.54
CA LEU A 4 -12.53 35.19 -60.66
C LEU A 4 -12.85 35.56 -59.19
N ILE A 5 -13.52 34.66 -58.48
CA ILE A 5 -13.74 34.78 -57.04
C ILE A 5 -12.59 34.04 -56.35
N ALA A 6 -11.69 34.82 -55.70
CA ALA A 6 -10.65 34.28 -54.88
C ALA A 6 -11.21 33.95 -53.49
N VAL A 7 -11.25 32.64 -53.15
CA VAL A 7 -11.59 32.18 -51.81
C VAL A 7 -10.34 32.20 -50.94
N LEU A 8 -10.30 33.09 -49.96
CA LEU A 8 -9.22 33.21 -48.98
C LEU A 8 -9.51 32.23 -47.82
N THR A 9 -8.82 31.10 -47.80
CA THR A 9 -8.94 30.13 -46.74
C THR A 9 -8.11 30.53 -45.54
N LEU A 10 -8.73 31.02 -44.46
CA LEU A 10 -8.08 31.37 -43.20
C LEU A 10 -7.80 30.07 -42.40
N VAL A 11 -6.53 29.66 -42.39
CA VAL A 11 -6.08 28.56 -41.54
C VAL A 11 -5.86 29.11 -40.13
N VAL A 12 -6.79 28.84 -39.22
CA VAL A 12 -6.62 29.14 -37.79
C VAL A 12 -5.75 28.01 -37.17
N LEU A 13 -4.47 28.32 -36.98
CA LEU A 13 -3.54 27.44 -36.27
C LEU A 13 -3.81 27.54 -34.77
N ASN A 14 -4.62 26.63 -34.23
CA ASN A 14 -4.80 26.47 -32.77
C ASN A 14 -3.51 25.92 -32.16
N GLY A 15 -2.59 26.82 -31.79
CA GLY A 15 -1.45 26.49 -30.95
C GLY A 15 -1.94 26.17 -29.54
N LEU A 16 -2.04 24.86 -29.19
CA LEU A 16 -2.13 24.42 -27.82
C LEU A 16 -0.84 24.82 -27.11
N LEU A 17 -0.85 25.96 -26.42
CA LEU A 17 0.16 26.31 -25.44
C LEU A 17 0.02 25.32 -24.26
N SER A 18 0.79 24.23 -24.28
CA SER A 18 1.04 23.40 -23.11
C SER A 18 1.77 24.27 -22.10
N MET A 19 1.04 24.85 -21.14
CA MET A 19 1.66 25.47 -19.98
C MET A 19 2.36 24.35 -19.19
N PRO A 20 3.69 24.45 -18.93
CA PRO A 20 4.30 23.56 -17.96
C PRO A 20 3.59 23.81 -16.62
N ALA A 21 3.03 22.78 -16.03
CA ALA A 21 2.61 22.84 -14.64
C ALA A 21 3.88 23.15 -13.84
N LEU A 22 3.97 24.36 -13.29
CA LEU A 22 4.97 24.71 -12.30
C LEU A 22 4.68 23.82 -11.08
N ALA A 23 5.36 22.67 -10.99
CA ALA A 23 5.48 21.94 -9.74
C ALA A 23 6.16 22.92 -8.76
N GLY A 24 5.38 23.50 -7.86
CA GLY A 24 5.90 24.42 -6.86
C GLY A 24 6.94 23.72 -6.01
N ASP A 25 8.07 24.38 -5.78
CA ASP A 25 9.12 23.87 -4.91
C ASP A 25 8.53 23.67 -3.50
N ASN A 26 8.58 22.45 -2.98
CA ASN A 26 8.05 22.13 -1.66
C ASN A 26 9.05 22.61 -0.60
N SER A 27 8.79 23.77 0.00
CA SER A 27 9.63 24.35 1.05
C SER A 27 9.76 23.49 2.33
N GLN A 28 8.94 22.42 2.47
CA GLN A 28 8.98 21.48 3.59
C GLN A 28 9.72 20.17 3.23
N TYR A 29 10.32 20.09 2.05
CA TYR A 29 11.05 18.90 1.62
C TYR A 29 12.26 18.65 2.50
N ASP A 30 12.30 17.44 3.09
CA ASP A 30 13.43 16.92 3.86
C ASP A 30 14.09 15.79 3.06
N PRO A 31 15.25 16.05 2.42
CA PRO A 31 15.93 15.05 1.59
C PRO A 31 16.42 13.85 2.39
N ALA A 32 16.82 14.03 3.65
CA ALA A 32 17.29 12.92 4.48
C ALA A 32 16.13 11.98 4.87
N LEU A 33 14.95 12.55 5.14
CA LEU A 33 13.74 11.77 5.39
C LEU A 33 13.31 11.02 4.13
N ALA A 34 13.31 11.68 2.97
CA ALA A 34 12.92 11.08 1.70
C ALA A 34 13.83 9.89 1.33
N GLU A 35 15.15 10.06 1.46
CA GLU A 35 16.14 9.00 1.21
C GLU A 35 15.92 7.82 2.17
N ARG A 36 15.81 8.07 3.48
CA ARG A 36 15.59 7.04 4.49
C ARG A 36 14.29 6.26 4.27
N ALA A 37 13.24 6.96 3.84
CA ALA A 37 11.95 6.34 3.51
C ALA A 37 11.97 5.59 2.19
N GLY A 38 12.95 5.83 1.32
CA GLY A 38 13.01 5.31 -0.05
C GLY A 38 11.95 5.94 -0.94
N ALA A 39 11.67 7.23 -0.72
CA ALA A 39 10.71 8.01 -1.49
C ALA A 39 11.28 8.39 -2.86
N ASP A 40 10.41 8.45 -3.87
CA ASP A 40 10.70 9.09 -5.15
C ASP A 40 10.46 10.62 -5.09
N GLU A 41 10.54 11.29 -6.24
CA GLU A 41 10.34 12.74 -6.35
C GLU A 41 8.95 13.23 -5.91
N TYR A 42 7.96 12.33 -5.84
CA TYR A 42 6.60 12.63 -5.38
C TYR A 42 6.35 12.22 -3.92
N GLY A 43 7.38 11.78 -3.20
CA GLY A 43 7.23 11.28 -1.83
C GLY A 43 6.55 9.91 -1.74
N MET A 44 6.57 9.16 -2.84
CA MET A 44 5.89 7.88 -2.99
C MET A 44 6.88 6.72 -3.11
N LYS A 45 6.40 5.51 -2.92
CA LYS A 45 7.17 4.28 -3.22
C LYS A 45 6.26 3.10 -3.50
N GLN A 46 6.84 2.05 -4.04
CA GLN A 46 6.16 0.79 -4.29
C GLN A 46 6.09 -0.06 -3.02
N TYR A 47 4.94 -0.68 -2.83
CA TYR A 47 4.58 -1.65 -1.78
C TYR A 47 3.83 -2.82 -2.40
N VAL A 48 3.48 -3.81 -1.59
CA VAL A 48 2.45 -4.79 -1.90
C VAL A 48 1.34 -4.70 -0.86
N LEU A 49 0.12 -4.44 -1.31
CA LEU A 49 -1.09 -4.46 -0.50
C LEU A 49 -1.64 -5.89 -0.47
N ALA A 50 -2.00 -6.36 0.71
CA ALA A 50 -2.69 -7.64 0.89
C ALA A 50 -4.09 -7.42 1.45
N PHE A 51 -5.10 -7.98 0.80
CA PHE A 51 -6.43 -8.17 1.37
C PHE A 51 -6.49 -9.53 2.05
N LEU A 52 -6.74 -9.52 3.36
CA LEU A 52 -6.94 -10.74 4.14
C LEU A 52 -8.41 -11.15 4.02
N LYS A 53 -8.65 -12.35 3.49
CA LYS A 53 -9.99 -12.92 3.30
C LYS A 53 -10.20 -14.11 4.22
N LYS A 54 -11.47 -14.43 4.50
CA LYS A 54 -11.83 -15.68 5.17
C LYS A 54 -11.26 -16.87 4.40
N GLY A 55 -10.51 -17.73 5.08
CA GLY A 55 -10.06 -18.99 4.53
C GLY A 55 -11.09 -20.12 4.72
N PRO A 56 -10.91 -21.26 4.02
CA PRO A 56 -11.86 -22.36 4.04
C PRO A 56 -11.90 -23.12 5.39
N ASN A 57 -10.82 -23.10 6.17
CA ASN A 57 -10.67 -23.88 7.38
C ASN A 57 -10.97 -23.04 8.63
N ARG A 58 -12.23 -23.05 9.07
CA ARG A 58 -12.68 -22.24 10.22
C ARG A 58 -13.25 -23.05 11.38
N ASP A 59 -13.41 -24.36 11.19
CA ASP A 59 -13.93 -25.26 12.24
C ASP A 59 -12.79 -25.59 13.21
N ARG A 60 -12.80 -24.93 14.38
CA ARG A 60 -11.80 -25.07 15.45
C ARG A 60 -12.46 -24.88 16.80
N SER A 61 -11.92 -25.52 17.84
CA SER A 61 -12.28 -25.18 19.21
C SER A 61 -11.92 -23.74 19.54
N LYS A 62 -12.51 -23.20 20.60
CA LYS A 62 -12.25 -21.84 21.06
C LYS A 62 -10.76 -21.67 21.43
N GLU A 63 -10.19 -22.64 22.11
CA GLU A 63 -8.79 -22.64 22.55
C GLU A 63 -7.82 -22.62 21.37
N GLU A 64 -8.10 -23.43 20.33
CA GLU A 64 -7.31 -23.47 19.10
C GLU A 64 -7.41 -22.14 18.34
N ALA A 65 -8.60 -21.55 18.27
CA ALA A 65 -8.81 -20.25 17.60
C ALA A 65 -8.07 -19.14 18.33
N GLU A 66 -8.10 -19.10 19.67
CA GLU A 66 -7.38 -18.12 20.47
C GLU A 66 -5.86 -18.27 20.34
N LYS A 67 -5.36 -19.52 20.32
CA LYS A 67 -3.94 -19.77 20.09
C LYS A 67 -3.51 -19.30 18.70
N LEU A 68 -4.28 -19.67 17.67
CA LEU A 68 -3.99 -19.28 16.30
C LEU A 68 -3.98 -17.75 16.14
N GLN A 69 -4.90 -17.05 16.83
CA GLN A 69 -4.94 -15.58 16.82
C GLN A 69 -3.68 -14.97 17.47
N ARG A 70 -3.20 -15.52 18.58
CA ARG A 70 -1.94 -15.05 19.20
C ARG A 70 -0.76 -15.26 18.27
N ASP A 71 -0.61 -16.46 17.71
CA ASP A 71 0.48 -16.78 16.79
C ASP A 71 0.48 -15.88 15.54
N HIS A 72 -0.72 -15.53 15.03
CA HIS A 72 -0.91 -14.58 13.94
C HIS A 72 -0.45 -13.14 14.34
N LEU A 73 -0.84 -12.65 15.52
CA LEU A 73 -0.42 -11.35 16.01
C LEU A 73 1.10 -11.29 16.26
N ASP A 74 1.69 -12.35 16.78
CA ASP A 74 3.14 -12.46 16.97
C ASP A 74 3.89 -12.40 15.62
N ASN A 75 3.34 -13.03 14.59
CA ASN A 75 3.88 -12.96 13.22
C ASN A 75 3.81 -11.53 12.65
N ILE A 76 2.69 -10.82 12.85
CA ILE A 76 2.56 -9.40 12.49
C ILE A 76 3.67 -8.58 13.17
N GLY A 77 3.83 -8.73 14.48
CA GLY A 77 4.86 -8.04 15.26
C GLY A 77 6.27 -8.33 14.75
N ARG A 78 6.57 -9.58 14.41
CA ARG A 78 7.86 -10.01 13.85
C ARG A 78 8.14 -9.32 12.50
N MET A 79 7.16 -9.32 11.58
CA MET A 79 7.29 -8.68 10.26
C MET A 79 7.42 -7.15 10.38
N ALA A 80 6.68 -6.52 11.30
CA ALA A 80 6.77 -5.09 11.58
C ALA A 80 8.16 -4.72 12.14
N LYS A 81 8.68 -5.49 13.10
CA LYS A 81 10.03 -5.30 13.66
C LYS A 81 11.13 -5.46 12.61
N ALA A 82 10.93 -6.34 11.64
CA ALA A 82 11.85 -6.54 10.51
C ALA A 82 11.73 -5.45 9.42
N GLY A 83 10.83 -4.47 9.57
CA GLY A 83 10.56 -3.42 8.57
C GLY A 83 9.89 -3.92 7.29
N LYS A 84 9.37 -5.15 7.30
CA LYS A 84 8.72 -5.79 6.14
C LYS A 84 7.21 -5.53 6.06
N LEU A 85 6.59 -5.16 7.18
CA LEU A 85 5.18 -4.82 7.28
C LEU A 85 5.06 -3.42 7.87
N VAL A 86 4.50 -2.47 7.13
CA VAL A 86 4.38 -1.08 7.59
C VAL A 86 2.99 -0.76 8.14
N LEU A 87 1.97 -1.54 7.76
CA LEU A 87 0.62 -1.39 8.25
C LEU A 87 -0.09 -2.73 8.28
N ALA A 88 -0.83 -2.98 9.35
CA ALA A 88 -1.76 -4.09 9.50
C ALA A 88 -2.99 -3.62 10.28
N GLY A 89 -4.17 -4.12 9.92
CA GLY A 89 -5.37 -3.83 10.66
C GLY A 89 -6.57 -4.66 10.21
N PRO A 90 -7.44 -5.06 11.16
CA PRO A 90 -8.67 -5.77 10.86
C PRO A 90 -9.76 -4.83 10.38
N PHE A 91 -10.68 -5.33 9.55
CA PHE A 91 -11.99 -4.71 9.37
C PHE A 91 -12.90 -5.01 10.57
N LEU A 92 -13.71 -4.03 10.96
CA LEU A 92 -14.59 -4.15 12.13
C LEU A 92 -15.93 -4.84 11.81
N ASN A 93 -16.25 -5.02 10.52
CA ASN A 93 -17.43 -5.77 10.08
C ASN A 93 -17.12 -7.27 9.97
N ASP A 94 -18.13 -8.10 10.01
CA ASP A 94 -18.01 -9.57 9.87
C ASP A 94 -18.16 -10.03 8.40
N GLY A 95 -17.51 -9.31 7.47
CA GLY A 95 -17.53 -9.61 6.05
C GLY A 95 -16.54 -10.70 5.62
N GLU A 96 -16.47 -10.94 4.31
CA GLU A 96 -15.48 -11.82 3.68
C GLU A 96 -14.06 -11.28 3.84
N LEU A 97 -13.89 -9.96 3.71
CA LEU A 97 -12.64 -9.27 4.00
C LEU A 97 -12.45 -9.15 5.51
N ARG A 98 -11.29 -9.58 6.00
CA ARG A 98 -10.94 -9.61 7.43
C ARG A 98 -10.01 -8.49 7.84
N GLY A 99 -9.20 -7.98 6.91
CA GLY A 99 -8.23 -6.93 7.19
C GLY A 99 -7.36 -6.62 5.97
N ILE A 100 -6.38 -5.76 6.19
CA ILE A 100 -5.35 -5.43 5.20
C ILE A 100 -3.97 -5.49 5.82
N TYR A 101 -2.96 -5.78 4.95
CA TYR A 101 -1.55 -5.53 5.20
C TYR A 101 -0.98 -4.63 4.11
N ILE A 102 0.01 -3.82 4.46
CA ILE A 102 0.88 -3.15 3.50
C ILE A 102 2.31 -3.63 3.77
N PHE A 103 2.82 -4.43 2.84
CA PHE A 103 4.19 -4.97 2.89
C PHE A 103 5.17 -3.98 2.26
N ASN A 104 6.26 -3.69 2.96
CA ASN A 104 7.38 -2.88 2.47
C ASN A 104 8.35 -3.77 1.66
N VAL A 105 7.85 -4.28 0.55
CA VAL A 105 8.58 -5.09 -0.43
C VAL A 105 8.21 -4.63 -1.83
N ARG A 106 9.01 -5.02 -2.84
CA ARG A 106 8.84 -4.54 -4.21
C ARG A 106 8.04 -5.48 -5.08
N THR A 107 8.01 -6.77 -4.76
CA THR A 107 7.38 -7.78 -5.60
C THR A 107 6.30 -8.56 -4.86
N VAL A 108 5.36 -9.10 -5.63
CA VAL A 108 4.30 -9.97 -5.11
C VAL A 108 4.90 -11.28 -4.56
N GLU A 109 5.99 -11.77 -5.16
CA GLU A 109 6.70 -12.97 -4.75
C GLU A 109 7.31 -12.81 -3.35
N GLU A 110 7.94 -11.66 -3.07
CA GLU A 110 8.46 -11.33 -1.74
C GLU A 110 7.33 -11.26 -0.71
N ALA A 111 6.22 -10.60 -1.04
CA ALA A 111 5.05 -10.52 -0.17
C ALA A 111 4.44 -11.91 0.07
N LYS A 112 4.34 -12.75 -0.96
CA LYS A 112 3.85 -14.13 -0.84
C LYS A 112 4.69 -14.94 0.14
N ALA A 113 6.01 -14.87 0.03
CA ALA A 113 6.91 -15.54 0.97
C ALA A 113 6.68 -15.09 2.43
N LEU A 114 6.34 -13.82 2.65
CA LEU A 114 5.98 -13.30 3.97
C LEU A 114 4.61 -13.82 4.44
N THR A 115 3.61 -13.89 3.56
CA THR A 115 2.28 -14.42 3.92
C THR A 115 2.34 -15.90 4.30
N GLU A 116 3.22 -16.68 3.67
CA GLU A 116 3.44 -18.11 3.96
C GLU A 116 4.04 -18.35 5.35
N THR A 117 4.58 -17.32 6.01
CA THR A 117 5.04 -17.41 7.41
C THR A 117 3.93 -17.23 8.43
N ASP A 118 2.72 -16.83 7.99
CA ASP A 118 1.61 -16.55 8.89
C ASP A 118 0.89 -17.86 9.29
N PRO A 119 0.84 -18.20 10.60
CA PRO A 119 0.14 -19.38 11.06
C PRO A 119 -1.34 -19.45 10.65
N ALA A 120 -2.02 -18.29 10.56
CA ALA A 120 -3.42 -18.23 10.13
C ALA A 120 -3.59 -18.59 8.64
N VAL A 121 -2.60 -18.26 7.80
CA VAL A 121 -2.56 -18.65 6.40
C VAL A 121 -2.21 -20.13 6.28
N GLN A 122 -1.18 -20.59 6.98
CA GLN A 122 -0.78 -22.01 7.00
C GLN A 122 -1.92 -22.94 7.45
N ALA A 123 -2.70 -22.49 8.42
CA ALA A 123 -3.87 -23.22 8.92
C ALA A 123 -5.11 -23.12 8.00
N GLY A 124 -5.03 -22.36 6.90
CA GLY A 124 -6.15 -22.11 6.00
C GLY A 124 -7.30 -21.31 6.62
N SER A 125 -7.04 -20.59 7.71
CA SER A 125 -8.01 -19.68 8.34
C SER A 125 -8.11 -18.33 7.62
N LEU A 126 -7.02 -17.92 6.98
CA LEU A 126 -6.93 -16.73 6.13
C LEU A 126 -6.37 -17.10 4.76
N VAL A 127 -6.82 -16.35 3.76
CA VAL A 127 -6.26 -16.34 2.40
C VAL A 127 -5.92 -14.88 2.10
N MET A 128 -4.79 -14.64 1.44
CA MET A 128 -4.36 -13.29 1.09
C MET A 128 -4.38 -13.08 -0.43
N GLU A 129 -5.02 -12.00 -0.86
CA GLU A 129 -4.91 -11.48 -2.21
C GLU A 129 -3.87 -10.35 -2.22
N LEU A 130 -2.85 -10.49 -3.08
CA LEU A 130 -1.69 -9.61 -3.11
C LEU A 130 -1.71 -8.75 -4.38
N LEU A 131 -1.60 -7.43 -4.21
CA LEU A 131 -1.61 -6.46 -5.29
C LEU A 131 -0.39 -5.53 -5.19
N PRO A 132 0.36 -5.30 -6.27
CA PRO A 132 1.33 -4.20 -6.32
C PRO A 132 0.60 -2.88 -6.07
N TRP A 133 1.17 -2.05 -5.22
CA TRP A 133 0.55 -0.78 -4.84
C TRP A 133 1.60 0.33 -4.71
N TYR A 134 1.26 1.50 -5.21
CA TYR A 134 2.10 2.68 -5.14
C TYR A 134 1.47 3.66 -4.17
N GLY A 135 2.16 3.96 -3.07
CA GLY A 135 1.63 4.73 -1.96
C GLY A 135 2.67 5.65 -1.32
N SER A 136 2.24 6.47 -0.38
CA SER A 136 3.14 7.40 0.32
C SER A 136 4.29 6.66 1.00
N ALA A 137 5.52 7.12 0.79
CA ALA A 137 6.70 6.60 1.46
C ALA A 137 6.66 6.84 2.98
N ALA A 138 5.87 7.81 3.46
CA ALA A 138 5.69 8.09 4.88
C ALA A 138 5.12 6.91 5.68
N LEU A 139 4.52 5.91 5.02
CA LEU A 139 4.02 4.70 5.70
C LEU A 139 5.12 3.93 6.43
N VAL A 140 6.39 4.07 6.07
CA VAL A 140 7.49 3.41 6.79
C VAL A 140 7.64 3.91 8.23
N GLU A 141 7.17 5.13 8.53
CA GLU A 141 7.22 5.73 9.85
C GLU A 141 6.05 5.29 10.77
N VAL A 142 5.03 4.63 10.21
CA VAL A 142 3.80 4.25 10.95
C VAL A 142 4.12 3.41 12.18
N ASN A 143 4.99 2.41 12.07
CA ASN A 143 5.32 1.53 13.19
C ASN A 143 5.99 2.28 14.35
N GLU A 144 6.89 3.21 14.07
CA GLU A 144 7.56 4.01 15.11
C GLU A 144 6.62 5.02 15.75
N LEU A 145 5.73 5.61 14.97
CA LEU A 145 4.68 6.49 15.51
C LEU A 145 3.67 5.71 16.34
N HIS A 146 3.25 4.52 15.88
CA HIS A 146 2.32 3.66 16.60
C HIS A 146 2.85 3.29 17.99
N LYS A 147 4.12 2.91 18.13
CA LYS A 147 4.76 2.61 19.43
C LYS A 147 4.65 3.77 20.42
N LYS A 148 4.69 5.03 19.94
CA LYS A 148 4.56 6.23 20.79
C LYS A 148 3.11 6.52 21.20
N MET A 149 2.12 5.99 20.46
CA MET A 149 0.68 6.20 20.69
C MET A 149 0.08 5.07 21.51
N ALA A 150 0.58 3.86 21.39
CA ALA A 150 0.06 2.67 22.07
C ALA A 150 0.47 2.65 23.55
N LYS A 151 -0.52 2.58 24.46
CA LYS A 151 -0.28 2.36 25.88
C LYS A 151 0.02 0.89 26.21
N LYS A 152 -0.37 -0.03 25.35
CA LYS A 152 -0.15 -1.48 25.49
C LYS A 152 0.46 -1.99 24.19
N ALA A 153 1.45 -2.86 24.30
CA ALA A 153 1.95 -3.62 23.15
C ALA A 153 0.87 -4.63 22.71
N ILE A 154 0.79 -4.86 21.41
CA ILE A 154 -0.03 -5.91 20.80
C ILE A 154 0.84 -7.16 20.69
#